data_9dc39eed4c68c2210bc8a977e2ba4634
#
_entry.id   9dc39eed4c68c2210bc8a977e2ba4634
#
_cell.length_a   1.000
_cell.length_b   1.000
_cell.length_c   1.000
_cell.angle_alpha   90.00
_cell.angle_beta   90.00
_cell.angle_gamma   90.00
#
_symmetry.space_group_name_H-M   'P 1'
#
loop_
_entity.id
_entity.type
_entity.pdbx_description
1 polymer ?
#
loop_
_entity_poly.entity_id
_entity_poly.type
_entity_poly.pdbx_seq_one_letter_code
_entity_poly.pdbx_strand_id
1 'polypeptide(L)'
;WRGSSSIEQRTLIGVTNGMADMLTEDAGDLDANAYKERMEELNISLDFGAGWDGVGMRLTTLSENRDAAFEMARLALMQPRFDDAPLARIKGQLMVGIRQRETNAAYLANLALDQALYPDHPYATRISPASVQAINRAALRERRAALLTRATLQITIVGDIDEETAGRMIDHVFGALPQGAAPPEPADVALRAPTPLIVRPLPQPQSLILFSAPGIQDEDPDWAPLAVANYILGGGGFSSRLMDQVREQRGLVYGIGTGPSVRDHSALIIGSAQTENAHVAQAMDVTRSEIGRFYRDGATQAEVNDAITYLTGSFALDLDSDAKIASVVQGYQTAGRPIDYINRRNALVAAVTVEQ
;
A
#
# COMPACT_ATOMS: atom_id res chain seq x y z
N TRP A 1 9.57 -4.76 -7.62
CA TRP A 1 10.94 -4.75 -7.07
C TRP A 1 10.90 -4.44 -5.59
N ARG A 2 11.74 -5.12 -4.81
CA ARG A 2 11.92 -4.82 -3.38
C ARG A 2 12.86 -3.64 -3.17
N GLY A 3 12.67 -2.96 -2.03
CA GLY A 3 13.42 -1.77 -1.63
C GLY A 3 12.83 -0.49 -2.21
N SER A 4 12.60 0.49 -1.35
CA SER A 4 12.06 1.80 -1.71
C SER A 4 12.40 2.82 -0.63
N SER A 5 11.42 3.56 -0.13
CA SER A 5 11.63 4.63 0.85
C SER A 5 12.22 4.15 2.18
N SER A 6 11.99 2.90 2.57
CA SER A 6 12.55 2.32 3.81
C SER A 6 14.07 2.16 3.79
N ILE A 7 14.70 2.17 2.62
CA ILE A 7 16.16 2.05 2.48
C ILE A 7 16.83 3.32 1.93
N GLU A 8 16.12 4.44 1.90
CA GLU A 8 16.68 5.71 1.45
C GLU A 8 17.55 6.36 2.53
N GLN A 9 18.61 7.03 2.08
CA GLN A 9 19.37 7.93 2.95
C GLN A 9 18.49 9.11 3.38
N ARG A 10 18.59 9.54 4.63
CA ARG A 10 17.77 10.63 5.19
C ARG A 10 17.81 11.93 4.37
N THR A 11 18.93 12.23 3.72
CA THR A 11 19.09 13.41 2.87
C THR A 11 18.42 13.29 1.51
N LEU A 12 18.06 12.08 1.07
CA LEU A 12 17.47 11.76 -0.22
C LEU A 12 16.07 11.14 -0.11
N ILE A 13 15.42 11.29 1.04
CA ILE A 13 14.04 10.79 1.22
C ILE A 13 13.13 11.35 0.12
N GLY A 14 12.45 10.44 -0.59
CA GLY A 14 11.58 10.75 -1.72
C GLY A 14 12.26 10.64 -3.09
N VAL A 15 13.55 10.28 -3.16
CA VAL A 15 14.21 10.07 -4.46
C VAL A 15 13.59 8.92 -5.23
N THR A 16 13.14 7.85 -4.54
CA THR A 16 12.45 6.71 -5.19
C THR A 16 11.08 7.12 -5.74
N ASN A 17 10.32 7.94 -4.99
CA ASN A 17 9.06 8.49 -5.50
C ASN A 17 9.32 9.38 -6.72
N GLY A 18 10.29 10.30 -6.63
CA GLY A 18 10.66 11.14 -7.77
C GLY A 18 11.17 10.33 -8.97
N MET A 19 11.86 9.22 -8.75
CA MET A 19 12.26 8.30 -9.81
C MET A 19 11.03 7.63 -10.46
N ALA A 20 10.13 7.08 -9.65
CA ALA A 20 8.91 6.44 -10.15
C ALA A 20 8.06 7.41 -10.97
N ASP A 21 7.83 8.63 -10.46
CA ASP A 21 7.08 9.68 -11.15
C ASP A 21 7.73 10.09 -12.48
N MET A 22 9.06 10.05 -12.57
CA MET A 22 9.80 10.45 -13.77
C MET A 22 9.89 9.36 -14.85
N LEU A 23 9.66 8.08 -14.51
CA LEU A 23 9.80 6.98 -15.47
C LEU A 23 8.75 7.00 -16.59
N THR A 24 7.63 7.70 -16.39
CA THR A 24 6.56 7.85 -17.39
C THR A 24 6.50 9.23 -18.04
N GLU A 25 7.50 10.06 -17.78
CA GLU A 25 7.53 11.41 -18.34
C GLU A 25 8.16 11.46 -19.74
N ASP A 26 9.33 10.84 -19.86
CA ASP A 26 10.13 10.90 -21.09
C ASP A 26 11.03 9.67 -21.23
N ALA A 27 11.17 9.14 -22.44
CA ALA A 27 12.02 7.97 -22.64
C ALA A 27 12.49 7.85 -24.10
N GLY A 28 13.71 7.33 -24.30
CA GLY A 28 14.31 7.17 -25.63
C GLY A 28 14.41 8.52 -26.35
N ASP A 29 13.88 8.58 -27.56
CA ASP A 29 13.82 9.79 -28.37
C ASP A 29 12.54 10.63 -28.12
N LEU A 30 11.64 10.15 -27.25
CA LEU A 30 10.37 10.81 -26.94
C LEU A 30 10.54 11.75 -25.75
N ASP A 31 10.27 13.03 -25.95
CA ASP A 31 10.12 13.98 -24.86
C ASP A 31 8.76 13.79 -24.14
N ALA A 32 8.51 14.56 -23.07
CA ALA A 32 7.32 14.40 -22.24
C ALA A 32 5.99 14.49 -23.00
N ASN A 33 5.90 15.35 -24.01
CA ASN A 33 4.69 15.49 -24.82
C ASN A 33 4.54 14.29 -25.77
N ALA A 34 5.59 13.97 -26.53
CA ALA A 34 5.56 12.87 -27.49
C ALA A 34 5.34 11.51 -26.80
N TYR A 35 5.92 11.31 -25.61
CA TYR A 35 5.71 10.09 -24.83
C TYR A 35 4.25 9.96 -24.40
N LYS A 36 3.68 11.02 -23.86
CA LYS A 36 2.29 11.05 -23.40
C LYS A 36 1.31 10.89 -24.57
N GLU A 37 1.50 11.63 -25.67
CA GLU A 37 0.68 11.50 -26.88
C GLU A 37 0.70 10.05 -27.40
N ARG A 38 1.87 9.41 -27.41
CA ARG A 38 1.99 8.01 -27.85
C ARG A 38 1.23 7.05 -26.95
N MET A 39 1.25 7.25 -25.63
CA MET A 39 0.49 6.45 -24.67
C MET A 39 -1.03 6.63 -24.88
N GLU A 40 -1.49 7.87 -25.11
CA GLU A 40 -2.89 8.20 -25.35
C GLU A 40 -3.39 7.60 -26.68
N GLU A 41 -2.64 7.77 -27.77
CA GLU A 41 -2.98 7.20 -29.10
C GLU A 41 -3.18 5.68 -29.06
N LEU A 42 -2.38 4.97 -28.27
CA LEU A 42 -2.39 3.52 -28.16
C LEU A 42 -3.27 3.02 -27.01
N ASN A 43 -3.95 3.92 -26.30
CA ASN A 43 -4.76 3.58 -25.12
C ASN A 43 -3.97 2.71 -24.13
N ILE A 44 -2.75 3.12 -23.82
CA ILE A 44 -1.85 2.47 -22.87
C ILE A 44 -1.89 3.23 -21.55
N SER A 45 -2.09 2.52 -20.44
CA SER A 45 -1.86 3.04 -19.10
C SER A 45 -0.61 2.36 -18.54
N LEU A 46 0.42 3.16 -18.28
CA LEU A 46 1.66 2.72 -17.64
C LEU A 46 1.95 3.64 -16.46
N ASP A 47 2.01 3.04 -15.28
CA ASP A 47 2.26 3.74 -14.04
C ASP A 47 3.39 3.08 -13.25
N PHE A 48 4.18 3.90 -12.58
CA PHE A 48 5.14 3.46 -11.58
C PHE A 48 4.79 4.07 -10.24
N GLY A 49 4.92 3.29 -9.18
CA GLY A 49 4.67 3.74 -7.81
C GLY A 49 5.75 3.27 -6.86
N ALA A 50 6.06 4.09 -5.87
CA ALA A 50 7.00 3.76 -4.81
C ALA A 50 6.26 3.74 -3.46
N GLY A 51 6.24 2.56 -2.82
CA GLY A 51 5.74 2.37 -1.46
C GLY A 51 6.85 2.55 -0.42
N TRP A 52 6.66 1.97 0.76
CA TRP A 52 7.72 1.89 1.76
C TRP A 52 8.81 0.89 1.36
N ASP A 53 8.42 -0.31 0.95
CA ASP A 53 9.31 -1.45 0.82
C ASP A 53 9.50 -1.93 -0.63
N GLY A 54 8.78 -1.33 -1.58
CA GLY A 54 8.88 -1.73 -2.98
C GLY A 54 8.53 -0.65 -3.99
N VAL A 55 9.01 -0.87 -5.21
CA VAL A 55 8.63 -0.13 -6.41
C VAL A 55 7.78 -1.04 -7.29
N GLY A 56 6.61 -0.58 -7.67
CA GLY A 56 5.70 -1.27 -8.57
C GLY A 56 5.64 -0.63 -9.95
N MET A 57 5.40 -1.44 -10.97
CA MET A 57 4.99 -1.02 -12.31
C MET A 57 3.64 -1.65 -12.62
N ARG A 58 2.73 -0.89 -13.17
CA ARG A 58 1.45 -1.38 -13.71
C ARG A 58 1.35 -0.98 -15.18
N LEU A 59 1.06 -1.96 -16.01
CA LEU A 59 0.81 -1.75 -17.43
C LEU A 59 -0.57 -2.33 -17.78
N THR A 60 -1.42 -1.53 -18.40
CA THR A 60 -2.72 -1.97 -18.92
C THR A 60 -2.86 -1.50 -20.35
N THR A 61 -3.30 -2.39 -21.24
CA THR A 61 -3.47 -2.09 -22.66
C THR A 61 -4.50 -3.02 -23.30
N LEU A 62 -4.94 -2.69 -24.51
CA LEU A 62 -5.70 -3.60 -25.37
C LEU A 62 -4.77 -4.64 -25.97
N SER A 63 -5.28 -5.87 -26.22
CA SER A 63 -4.49 -6.95 -26.82
C SER A 63 -3.87 -6.58 -28.18
N GLU A 64 -4.56 -5.77 -28.99
CA GLU A 64 -4.07 -5.29 -30.29
C GLU A 64 -2.88 -4.33 -30.17
N ASN A 65 -2.74 -3.61 -29.05
CA ASN A 65 -1.65 -2.66 -28.78
C ASN A 65 -0.55 -3.23 -27.91
N ARG A 66 -0.62 -4.52 -27.59
CA ARG A 66 0.27 -5.20 -26.64
C ARG A 66 1.75 -4.96 -26.93
N ASP A 67 2.21 -5.20 -28.16
CA ASP A 67 3.62 -5.09 -28.52
C ASP A 67 4.13 -3.64 -28.34
N ALA A 68 3.33 -2.66 -28.73
CA ALA A 68 3.65 -1.24 -28.53
C ALA A 68 3.67 -0.88 -27.03
N ALA A 69 2.75 -1.41 -26.23
CA ALA A 69 2.69 -1.16 -24.80
C ALA A 69 3.93 -1.71 -24.07
N PHE A 70 4.36 -2.92 -24.41
CA PHE A 70 5.58 -3.50 -23.85
C PHE A 70 6.84 -2.74 -24.30
N GLU A 71 6.86 -2.21 -25.53
CA GLU A 71 7.96 -1.34 -25.98
C GLU A 71 7.99 0.00 -25.21
N MET A 72 6.84 0.63 -24.95
CA MET A 72 6.78 1.84 -24.13
C MET A 72 7.27 1.57 -22.70
N ALA A 73 6.89 0.44 -22.10
CA ALA A 73 7.40 0.03 -20.79
C ALA A 73 8.91 -0.22 -20.81
N ARG A 74 9.44 -0.85 -21.88
CA ARG A 74 10.88 -1.07 -22.06
C ARG A 74 11.63 0.25 -22.15
N LEU A 75 11.14 1.21 -22.93
CA LEU A 75 11.73 2.54 -23.06
C LEU A 75 11.77 3.24 -21.69
N ALA A 76 10.66 3.26 -20.95
CA ALA A 76 10.58 3.84 -19.61
C ALA A 76 11.62 3.24 -18.65
N LEU A 77 11.76 1.91 -18.67
CA LEU A 77 12.71 1.21 -17.80
C LEU A 77 14.16 1.38 -18.22
N MET A 78 14.46 1.28 -19.54
CA MET A 78 15.84 1.18 -20.03
C MET A 78 16.45 2.52 -20.41
N GLN A 79 15.65 3.45 -20.89
CA GLN A 79 16.09 4.70 -21.49
C GLN A 79 15.35 5.95 -20.96
N PRO A 80 15.07 6.04 -19.63
CA PRO A 80 14.46 7.26 -19.09
C PRO A 80 15.43 8.44 -19.25
N ARG A 81 14.93 9.56 -19.74
CA ARG A 81 15.76 10.75 -20.00
C ARG A 81 15.99 11.56 -18.73
N PHE A 82 14.95 11.62 -17.88
CA PHE A 82 14.93 12.47 -16.68
C PHE A 82 15.24 13.92 -17.03
N ASP A 83 14.50 14.49 -17.99
CA ASP A 83 14.70 15.86 -18.47
C ASP A 83 14.40 16.89 -17.39
N ASP A 84 15.05 18.06 -17.48
CA ASP A 84 15.02 19.07 -16.42
C ASP A 84 13.63 19.70 -16.24
N ALA A 85 12.85 19.86 -17.31
CA ALA A 85 11.55 20.49 -17.25
C ALA A 85 10.51 19.60 -16.52
N PRO A 86 10.32 18.29 -16.85
CA PRO A 86 9.50 17.38 -16.06
C PRO A 86 9.98 17.27 -14.60
N LEU A 87 11.29 17.17 -14.38
CA LEU A 87 11.84 17.08 -13.03
C LEU A 87 11.51 18.33 -12.19
N ALA A 88 11.63 19.53 -12.76
CA ALA A 88 11.27 20.77 -12.07
C ALA A 88 9.77 20.81 -11.71
N ARG A 89 8.91 20.33 -12.61
CA ARG A 89 7.46 20.24 -12.39
C ARG A 89 7.14 19.26 -11.25
N ILE A 90 7.71 18.06 -11.25
CA ILE A 90 7.51 17.05 -10.21
C ILE A 90 8.00 17.57 -8.85
N LYS A 91 9.18 18.18 -8.79
CA LYS A 91 9.67 18.82 -7.55
C LYS A 91 8.72 19.91 -7.06
N GLY A 92 8.14 20.69 -7.95
CA GLY A 92 7.11 21.68 -7.63
C GLY A 92 5.85 21.04 -7.02
N GLN A 93 5.38 19.94 -7.60
CA GLN A 93 4.22 19.18 -7.08
C GLN A 93 4.51 18.58 -5.69
N LEU A 94 5.69 17.99 -5.48
CA LEU A 94 6.12 17.49 -4.17
C LEU A 94 6.16 18.59 -3.12
N MET A 95 6.65 19.78 -3.45
CA MET A 95 6.68 20.93 -2.55
C MET A 95 5.27 21.45 -2.20
N VAL A 96 4.34 21.44 -3.16
CA VAL A 96 2.93 21.75 -2.89
C VAL A 96 2.32 20.69 -1.99
N GLY A 97 2.54 19.42 -2.26
CA GLY A 97 2.07 18.31 -1.44
C GLY A 97 2.56 18.38 0.02
N ILE A 98 3.84 18.75 0.24
CA ILE A 98 4.39 18.94 1.59
C ILE A 98 3.60 20.03 2.35
N ARG A 99 3.35 21.18 1.72
CA ARG A 99 2.60 22.28 2.35
C ARG A 99 1.14 21.90 2.68
N GLN A 100 0.48 21.18 1.77
CA GLN A 100 -0.89 20.72 2.00
C GLN A 100 -1.01 19.73 3.18
N ARG A 101 0.04 18.95 3.43
CA ARG A 101 0.08 17.99 4.55
C ARG A 101 0.14 18.64 5.93
N GLU A 102 0.65 19.86 6.03
CA GLU A 102 0.79 20.58 7.31
C GLU A 102 -0.55 20.89 7.98
N THR A 103 -1.64 20.94 7.22
CA THR A 103 -3.01 21.19 7.72
C THR A 103 -3.93 19.97 7.55
N ASN A 104 -3.42 18.84 7.10
CA ASN A 104 -4.21 17.64 6.87
C ASN A 104 -4.23 16.77 8.13
N ALA A 105 -5.42 16.64 8.76
CA ALA A 105 -5.58 15.89 10.00
C ALA A 105 -5.15 14.42 9.88
N ALA A 106 -5.51 13.76 8.77
CA ALA A 106 -5.16 12.36 8.57
C ALA A 106 -3.65 12.18 8.42
N TYR A 107 -2.98 13.06 7.69
CA TYR A 107 -1.52 13.02 7.57
C TYR A 107 -0.83 13.24 8.92
N LEU A 108 -1.26 14.24 9.68
CA LEU A 108 -0.65 14.57 10.99
C LEU A 108 -0.88 13.48 12.02
N ALA A 109 -2.06 12.85 12.02
CA ALA A 109 -2.35 11.72 12.90
C ALA A 109 -1.51 10.48 12.54
N ASN A 110 -1.41 10.13 11.25
CA ASN A 110 -0.55 9.03 10.79
C ASN A 110 0.94 9.31 11.06
N LEU A 111 1.39 10.54 10.86
CA LEU A 111 2.77 10.93 11.18
C LEU A 111 3.06 10.76 12.68
N ALA A 112 2.14 11.20 13.55
CA ALA A 112 2.30 11.06 15.00
C ALA A 112 2.30 9.58 15.41
N LEU A 113 1.45 8.76 14.81
CA LEU A 113 1.40 7.32 15.04
C LEU A 113 2.70 6.66 14.59
N ASP A 114 3.15 6.90 13.35
CA ASP A 114 4.39 6.31 12.83
C ASP A 114 5.63 6.74 13.64
N GLN A 115 5.71 8.00 14.08
CA GLN A 115 6.78 8.48 14.94
C GLN A 115 6.80 7.82 16.32
N ALA A 116 5.62 7.49 16.85
CA ALA A 116 5.52 6.80 18.14
C ALA A 116 5.85 5.31 18.03
N LEU A 117 5.42 4.64 16.96
CA LEU A 117 5.64 3.23 16.75
C LEU A 117 7.04 2.91 16.20
N TYR A 118 7.61 3.80 15.38
CA TYR A 118 8.83 3.58 14.60
C TYR A 118 9.92 4.65 14.86
N PRO A 119 10.23 5.05 16.10
CA PRO A 119 11.06 6.24 16.37
C PRO A 119 12.45 6.18 15.72
N ASP A 120 13.02 5.00 15.60
CA ASP A 120 14.37 4.78 15.06
C ASP A 120 14.35 4.04 13.71
N HIS A 121 13.15 3.72 13.19
CA HIS A 121 12.99 2.99 11.93
C HIS A 121 12.67 3.93 10.76
N PRO A 122 13.09 3.60 9.53
CA PRO A 122 12.80 4.39 8.33
C PRO A 122 11.30 4.70 8.11
N TYR A 123 10.39 3.85 8.59
CA TYR A 123 8.94 4.08 8.47
C TYR A 123 8.44 5.38 9.15
N ALA A 124 9.21 5.96 10.08
CA ALA A 124 8.90 7.27 10.65
C ALA A 124 9.43 8.45 9.81
N THR A 125 10.23 8.20 8.77
CA THR A 125 10.82 9.27 7.95
C THR A 125 9.79 9.88 6.99
N ARG A 126 10.01 11.12 6.61
CA ARG A 126 9.12 11.82 5.66
C ARG A 126 9.94 12.70 4.73
N ILE A 127 9.44 12.82 3.51
CA ILE A 127 9.94 13.78 2.53
C ILE A 127 9.87 15.21 3.10
N SER A 128 10.91 15.97 2.88
CA SER A 128 11.07 17.36 3.36
C SER A 128 11.43 18.29 2.20
N PRO A 129 11.26 19.62 2.36
CA PRO A 129 11.73 20.57 1.35
C PRO A 129 13.21 20.40 1.00
N ALA A 130 14.05 20.10 1.99
CA ALA A 130 15.49 19.90 1.79
C ALA A 130 15.77 18.64 0.95
N SER A 131 15.09 17.51 1.25
CA SER A 131 15.27 16.28 0.47
C SER A 131 14.72 16.42 -0.95
N VAL A 132 13.61 17.15 -1.17
CA VAL A 132 13.13 17.45 -2.53
C VAL A 132 14.15 18.25 -3.33
N GLN A 133 14.78 19.25 -2.72
CA GLN A 133 15.83 20.02 -3.40
C GLN A 133 17.05 19.17 -3.79
N ALA A 134 17.38 18.17 -2.99
CA ALA A 134 18.47 17.23 -3.25
C ALA A 134 18.19 16.26 -4.42
N ILE A 135 16.91 16.02 -4.79
CA ILE A 135 16.55 15.19 -5.93
C ILE A 135 17.07 15.86 -7.22
N ASN A 136 17.89 15.15 -7.96
CA ASN A 136 18.44 15.60 -9.24
C ASN A 136 18.61 14.39 -10.19
N ARG A 137 18.89 14.65 -11.45
CA ARG A 137 19.04 13.62 -12.48
C ARG A 137 20.04 12.52 -12.11
N ALA A 138 21.16 12.87 -11.46
CA ALA A 138 22.17 11.90 -11.05
C ALA A 138 21.61 10.94 -9.96
N ALA A 139 20.95 11.50 -8.94
CA ALA A 139 20.32 10.72 -7.88
C ALA A 139 19.21 9.78 -8.41
N LEU A 140 18.40 10.25 -9.38
CA LEU A 140 17.39 9.43 -10.04
C LEU A 140 17.98 8.25 -10.82
N ARG A 141 19.04 8.50 -11.58
CA ARG A 141 19.75 7.46 -12.34
C ARG A 141 20.43 6.44 -11.42
N GLU A 142 21.07 6.90 -10.36
CA GLU A 142 21.68 6.04 -9.35
C GLU A 142 20.61 5.16 -8.68
N ARG A 143 19.50 5.78 -8.28
CA ARG A 143 18.41 5.06 -7.62
C ARG A 143 17.77 4.00 -8.53
N ARG A 144 17.52 4.36 -9.79
CA ARG A 144 17.04 3.41 -10.81
C ARG A 144 17.98 2.23 -10.96
N ALA A 145 19.27 2.47 -11.12
CA ALA A 145 20.28 1.44 -11.31
C ALA A 145 20.40 0.50 -10.09
N ALA A 146 20.19 1.04 -8.89
CA ALA A 146 20.23 0.26 -7.64
C ALA A 146 19.02 -0.62 -7.44
N LEU A 147 17.80 -0.15 -7.81
CA LEU A 147 16.56 -0.85 -7.51
C LEU A 147 15.99 -1.68 -8.66
N LEU A 148 16.01 -1.13 -9.89
CA LEU A 148 15.37 -1.80 -11.04
C LEU A 148 16.34 -2.84 -11.63
N THR A 149 16.44 -3.97 -10.94
CA THR A 149 17.30 -5.11 -11.30
C THR A 149 16.47 -6.39 -11.33
N ARG A 150 17.00 -7.47 -11.89
CA ARG A 150 16.30 -8.77 -11.92
C ARG A 150 16.28 -9.48 -10.58
N ALA A 151 17.14 -9.09 -9.63
CA ALA A 151 17.31 -9.79 -8.36
C ALA A 151 16.02 -9.88 -7.51
N THR A 152 15.17 -8.83 -7.56
CA THR A 152 13.92 -8.77 -6.78
C THR A 152 12.68 -8.56 -7.64
N LEU A 153 12.81 -8.74 -8.95
CA LEU A 153 11.72 -8.56 -9.89
C LEU A 153 10.69 -9.68 -9.73
N GLN A 154 9.45 -9.30 -9.49
CA GLN A 154 8.29 -10.18 -9.50
C GLN A 154 7.32 -9.67 -10.57
N ILE A 155 6.76 -10.57 -11.37
CA ILE A 155 5.91 -10.22 -12.49
C ILE A 155 4.63 -11.05 -12.41
N THR A 156 3.50 -10.37 -12.58
CA THR A 156 2.18 -10.99 -12.77
C THR A 156 1.61 -10.45 -14.08
N ILE A 157 1.14 -11.33 -14.94
CA ILE A 157 0.44 -10.98 -16.18
C ILE A 157 -0.91 -11.69 -16.19
N VAL A 158 -1.96 -10.93 -16.50
CA VAL A 158 -3.34 -11.44 -16.63
C VAL A 158 -3.94 -10.83 -17.90
N GLY A 159 -4.61 -11.66 -18.70
CA GLY A 159 -5.26 -11.22 -19.94
C GLY A 159 -5.22 -12.28 -21.04
N ASP A 160 -5.59 -11.89 -22.24
CA ASP A 160 -5.57 -12.73 -23.46
C ASP A 160 -4.12 -12.87 -23.99
N ILE A 161 -3.33 -13.70 -23.33
CA ILE A 161 -1.92 -13.94 -23.66
C ILE A 161 -1.52 -15.37 -23.25
N ASP A 162 -0.88 -16.11 -24.17
CA ASP A 162 -0.30 -17.41 -23.85
C ASP A 162 1.07 -17.29 -23.17
N GLU A 163 1.50 -18.41 -22.56
CA GLU A 163 2.75 -18.48 -21.78
C GLU A 163 3.99 -18.17 -22.63
N GLU A 164 4.04 -18.65 -23.88
CA GLU A 164 5.19 -18.41 -24.77
C GLU A 164 5.30 -16.93 -25.13
N THR A 165 4.19 -16.31 -25.47
CA THR A 165 4.13 -14.89 -25.79
C THR A 165 4.44 -14.05 -24.56
N ALA A 166 3.90 -14.38 -23.38
CA ALA A 166 4.21 -13.72 -22.13
C ALA A 166 5.72 -13.79 -21.81
N GLY A 167 6.33 -14.97 -21.97
CA GLY A 167 7.78 -15.16 -21.79
C GLY A 167 8.62 -14.26 -22.72
N ARG A 168 8.29 -14.23 -24.01
CA ARG A 168 8.98 -13.34 -24.99
C ARG A 168 8.84 -11.85 -24.59
N MET A 169 7.65 -11.44 -24.16
CA MET A 169 7.40 -10.05 -23.74
C MET A 169 8.18 -9.69 -22.47
N ILE A 170 8.22 -10.60 -21.49
CA ILE A 170 9.04 -10.44 -20.26
C ILE A 170 10.51 -10.27 -20.63
N ASP A 171 11.04 -11.14 -21.48
CA ASP A 171 12.44 -11.07 -21.92
C ASP A 171 12.72 -9.77 -22.68
N HIS A 172 11.79 -9.33 -23.53
CA HIS A 172 11.92 -8.07 -24.26
C HIS A 172 12.03 -6.86 -23.35
N VAL A 173 11.17 -6.77 -22.32
CA VAL A 173 11.11 -5.62 -21.41
C VAL A 173 12.21 -5.67 -20.35
N PHE A 174 12.39 -6.84 -19.72
CA PHE A 174 13.20 -6.96 -18.49
C PHE A 174 14.53 -7.68 -18.71
N GLY A 175 14.73 -8.36 -19.84
CA GLY A 175 15.93 -9.18 -20.10
C GLY A 175 17.24 -8.38 -20.07
N ALA A 176 17.21 -7.11 -20.47
CA ALA A 176 18.37 -6.22 -20.45
C ALA A 176 18.63 -5.58 -19.08
N LEU A 177 17.73 -5.75 -18.08
CA LEU A 177 18.02 -5.31 -16.71
C LEU A 177 19.22 -6.08 -16.14
N PRO A 178 20.10 -5.40 -15.36
CA PRO A 178 21.21 -6.08 -14.70
C PRO A 178 20.69 -7.14 -13.71
N GLN A 179 21.46 -8.20 -13.48
CA GLN A 179 21.14 -9.19 -12.46
C GLN A 179 20.97 -8.51 -11.10
N GLY A 180 21.90 -7.63 -10.73
CA GLY A 180 21.86 -6.89 -9.49
C GLY A 180 21.98 -7.77 -8.24
N ALA A 181 21.70 -7.16 -7.11
CA ALA A 181 21.56 -7.82 -5.80
C ALA A 181 20.32 -7.27 -5.11
N ALA A 182 19.71 -8.05 -4.23
CA ALA A 182 18.67 -7.55 -3.36
C ALA A 182 19.23 -6.40 -2.51
N PRO A 183 18.49 -5.28 -2.36
CA PRO A 183 18.94 -4.19 -1.50
C PRO A 183 18.99 -4.66 -0.03
N PRO A 184 19.82 -4.04 0.82
CA PRO A 184 19.81 -4.33 2.25
C PRO A 184 18.45 -3.95 2.84
N GLU A 185 17.89 -4.82 3.66
CA GLU A 185 16.61 -4.60 4.31
C GLU A 185 16.81 -3.97 5.70
N PRO A 186 15.91 -3.08 6.17
CA PRO A 186 15.90 -2.64 7.56
C PRO A 186 15.63 -3.82 8.49
N ALA A 187 15.95 -3.66 9.77
CA ALA A 187 15.57 -4.65 10.79
C ALA A 187 14.06 -4.59 11.05
N ASP A 188 13.48 -5.74 11.43
CA ASP A 188 12.09 -5.79 11.86
C ASP A 188 11.83 -4.88 13.06
N VAL A 189 10.65 -4.28 13.07
CA VAL A 189 10.25 -3.36 14.13
C VAL A 189 9.84 -4.17 15.38
N ALA A 190 10.55 -3.99 16.47
CA ALA A 190 10.07 -4.39 17.78
C ALA A 190 9.00 -3.38 18.24
N LEU A 191 7.72 -3.76 18.15
CA LEU A 191 6.62 -2.93 18.62
C LEU A 191 6.79 -2.67 20.13
N ARG A 192 6.79 -1.39 20.51
CA ARG A 192 6.97 -0.97 21.91
C ARG A 192 5.64 -1.09 22.67
N ALA A 193 5.74 -1.09 23.99
CA ALA A 193 4.59 -1.03 24.89
C ALA A 193 3.62 0.12 24.55
N PRO A 194 2.37 0.10 25.05
CA PRO A 194 1.36 1.10 24.71
C PRO A 194 1.88 2.52 24.80
N THR A 195 1.72 3.28 23.73
CA THR A 195 2.09 4.70 23.71
C THR A 195 1.04 5.51 24.45
N PRO A 196 1.43 6.62 25.12
CA PRO A 196 0.45 7.54 25.69
C PRO A 196 -0.40 8.17 24.58
N LEU A 197 -1.56 8.72 24.97
CA LEU A 197 -2.40 9.50 24.07
C LEU A 197 -1.61 10.70 23.52
N ILE A 198 -1.52 10.78 22.20
CA ILE A 198 -0.89 11.90 21.50
C ILE A 198 -1.98 12.77 20.89
N VAL A 199 -1.99 14.05 21.22
CA VAL A 199 -2.94 15.03 20.68
C VAL A 199 -2.20 16.01 19.78
N ARG A 200 -2.74 16.23 18.58
CA ARG A 200 -2.29 17.26 17.63
C ARG A 200 -3.45 18.21 17.38
N PRO A 201 -3.45 19.40 17.99
CA PRO A 201 -4.56 20.35 17.86
C PRO A 201 -4.60 20.94 16.45
N LEU A 202 -5.79 20.96 15.86
CA LEU A 202 -6.10 21.64 14.62
C LEU A 202 -7.37 22.46 14.79
N PRO A 203 -7.49 23.66 14.16
CA PRO A 203 -8.67 24.51 14.26
C PRO A 203 -9.79 23.99 13.34
N GLN A 204 -10.38 22.85 13.69
CA GLN A 204 -11.46 22.20 12.92
C GLN A 204 -12.50 21.60 13.89
N PRO A 205 -13.79 21.47 13.46
CA PRO A 205 -14.87 21.00 14.35
C PRO A 205 -14.84 19.50 14.61
N GLN A 206 -14.06 18.72 13.86
CA GLN A 206 -13.98 17.28 13.94
C GLN A 206 -12.59 16.81 14.33
N SER A 207 -12.54 15.70 15.04
CA SER A 207 -11.31 14.99 15.39
C SER A 207 -11.22 13.68 14.65
N LEU A 208 -10.02 13.37 14.16
CA LEU A 208 -9.65 12.02 13.71
C LEU A 208 -8.94 11.32 14.86
N ILE A 209 -9.40 10.13 15.19
CA ILE A 209 -8.82 9.22 16.18
C ILE A 209 -8.15 8.08 15.41
N LEU A 210 -6.87 7.84 15.69
CA LEU A 210 -6.16 6.63 15.24
C LEU A 210 -5.77 5.81 16.46
N PHE A 211 -5.88 4.50 16.35
CA PHE A 211 -5.41 3.54 17.34
C PHE A 211 -4.84 2.31 16.65
N SER A 212 -3.95 1.60 17.32
CA SER A 212 -3.32 0.41 16.76
C SER A 212 -3.04 -0.64 17.82
N ALA A 213 -2.93 -1.88 17.36
CA ALA A 213 -2.46 -3.02 18.12
C ALA A 213 -1.45 -3.82 17.29
N PRO A 214 -0.60 -4.65 17.91
CA PRO A 214 0.19 -5.64 17.18
C PRO A 214 -0.68 -6.49 16.27
N GLY A 215 -0.21 -6.70 15.04
CA GLY A 215 -0.78 -7.64 14.07
C GLY A 215 0.16 -8.79 13.80
N ILE A 216 -0.13 -9.56 12.79
CA ILE A 216 0.69 -10.65 12.27
C ILE A 216 0.96 -10.41 10.79
N GLN A 217 2.04 -10.97 10.27
CA GLN A 217 2.35 -10.94 8.84
C GLN A 217 1.32 -11.77 8.07
N ASP A 218 1.10 -11.42 6.81
CA ASP A 218 0.03 -12.05 6.03
C ASP A 218 0.36 -13.50 5.60
N GLU A 219 1.61 -13.95 5.68
CA GLU A 219 1.97 -15.36 5.56
C GLU A 219 1.75 -16.20 6.85
N ASP A 220 1.41 -15.56 7.96
CA ASP A 220 1.16 -16.26 9.23
C ASP A 220 -0.02 -17.25 9.09
N PRO A 221 0.08 -18.47 9.67
CA PRO A 221 -1.02 -19.45 9.68
C PRO A 221 -2.34 -18.90 10.28
N ASP A 222 -2.27 -17.97 11.22
CA ASP A 222 -3.42 -17.35 11.87
C ASP A 222 -4.02 -16.17 11.08
N TRP A 223 -3.55 -15.93 9.84
CA TRP A 223 -4.08 -14.85 9.01
C TRP A 223 -5.59 -14.98 8.70
N ALA A 224 -6.09 -16.20 8.43
CA ALA A 224 -7.51 -16.41 8.17
C ALA A 224 -8.37 -16.20 9.44
N PRO A 225 -8.01 -16.73 10.63
CA PRO A 225 -8.63 -16.34 11.90
C PRO A 225 -8.61 -14.83 12.15
N LEU A 226 -7.46 -14.15 11.94
CA LEU A 226 -7.35 -12.70 12.09
C LEU A 226 -8.32 -11.96 11.15
N ALA A 227 -8.42 -12.39 9.89
CA ALA A 227 -9.33 -11.76 8.93
C ALA A 227 -10.81 -11.86 9.37
N VAL A 228 -11.22 -13.03 9.88
CA VAL A 228 -12.57 -13.25 10.44
C VAL A 228 -12.78 -12.41 11.69
N ALA A 229 -11.87 -12.44 12.65
CA ALA A 229 -11.95 -11.65 13.88
C ALA A 229 -11.99 -10.14 13.60
N ASN A 230 -11.16 -9.66 12.69
CA ASN A 230 -11.16 -8.24 12.29
C ASN A 230 -12.48 -7.85 11.60
N TYR A 231 -13.02 -8.71 10.73
CA TYR A 231 -14.31 -8.46 10.10
C TYR A 231 -15.42 -8.24 11.15
N ILE A 232 -15.48 -9.11 12.14
CA ILE A 232 -16.46 -9.02 13.23
C ILE A 232 -16.24 -7.76 14.08
N LEU A 233 -15.01 -7.45 14.45
CA LEU A 233 -14.71 -6.33 15.34
C LEU A 233 -14.93 -4.97 14.66
N GLY A 234 -14.32 -4.72 13.48
CA GLY A 234 -14.35 -3.40 12.87
C GLY A 234 -14.19 -3.37 11.34
N GLY A 235 -13.85 -4.49 10.70
CA GLY A 235 -13.63 -4.57 9.25
C GLY A 235 -14.91 -4.79 8.44
N GLY A 236 -15.99 -5.26 9.04
CA GLY A 236 -17.25 -5.60 8.39
C GLY A 236 -18.20 -4.41 8.12
N GLY A 237 -17.69 -3.17 8.19
CA GLY A 237 -18.52 -1.99 7.99
C GLY A 237 -19.71 -1.96 8.97
N PHE A 238 -20.93 -1.75 8.48
CA PHE A 238 -22.12 -1.69 9.31
C PHE A 238 -22.44 -2.99 10.09
N SER A 239 -21.89 -4.12 9.67
CA SER A 239 -22.07 -5.40 10.36
C SER A 239 -21.08 -5.61 11.50
N SER A 240 -20.11 -4.70 11.69
CA SER A 240 -19.08 -4.85 12.72
C SER A 240 -19.54 -4.31 14.08
N ARG A 241 -19.00 -4.90 15.16
CA ARG A 241 -19.32 -4.51 16.53
C ARG A 241 -18.99 -3.04 16.83
N LEU A 242 -17.86 -2.55 16.36
CA LEU A 242 -17.47 -1.13 16.57
C LEU A 242 -18.44 -0.19 15.88
N MET A 243 -18.84 -0.49 14.65
CA MET A 243 -19.82 0.35 13.94
C MET A 243 -21.18 0.33 14.64
N ASP A 244 -21.67 -0.84 15.04
CA ASP A 244 -22.90 -0.96 15.80
C ASP A 244 -22.86 -0.17 17.11
N GLN A 245 -21.84 -0.42 17.96
CA GLN A 245 -21.77 0.13 19.31
C GLN A 245 -21.46 1.63 19.36
N VAL A 246 -20.59 2.12 18.48
CA VAL A 246 -20.11 3.51 18.55
C VAL A 246 -20.95 4.44 17.67
N ARG A 247 -21.34 3.95 16.47
CA ARG A 247 -22.12 4.74 15.52
C ARG A 247 -23.61 4.50 15.63
N GLU A 248 -24.09 3.27 15.38
CA GLU A 248 -25.52 3.02 15.21
C GLU A 248 -26.31 3.21 16.53
N GLN A 249 -25.79 2.69 17.64
CA GLN A 249 -26.48 2.78 18.93
C GLN A 249 -26.29 4.12 19.64
N ARG A 250 -25.18 4.84 19.40
CA ARG A 250 -24.82 6.04 20.18
C ARG A 250 -24.60 7.31 19.36
N GLY A 251 -24.47 7.21 18.05
CA GLY A 251 -24.25 8.37 17.18
C GLY A 251 -22.95 9.15 17.45
N LEU A 252 -21.95 8.49 18.05
CA LEU A 252 -20.74 9.19 18.51
C LEU A 252 -19.73 9.46 17.39
N VAL A 253 -19.79 8.73 16.29
CA VAL A 253 -18.84 8.83 15.17
C VAL A 253 -19.57 8.81 13.83
N TYR A 254 -18.97 9.39 12.80
CA TYR A 254 -19.43 9.25 11.43
C TYR A 254 -19.10 7.87 10.85
N GLY A 255 -17.98 7.32 11.25
CA GLY A 255 -17.52 5.99 10.91
C GLY A 255 -16.39 5.57 11.83
N ILE A 256 -16.29 4.26 12.04
CA ILE A 256 -15.22 3.62 12.78
C ILE A 256 -14.93 2.26 12.13
N GLY A 257 -13.67 1.90 12.07
CA GLY A 257 -13.28 0.61 11.52
C GLY A 257 -11.88 0.21 11.90
N THR A 258 -11.57 -1.06 11.69
CA THR A 258 -10.23 -1.63 11.88
C THR A 258 -9.81 -2.44 10.66
N GLY A 259 -8.51 -2.58 10.45
CA GLY A 259 -7.95 -3.43 9.41
C GLY A 259 -6.48 -3.73 9.63
N PRO A 260 -5.99 -4.84 9.06
CA PRO A 260 -4.58 -5.14 9.06
C PRO A 260 -3.81 -4.10 8.23
N SER A 261 -2.64 -3.73 8.72
CA SER A 261 -1.67 -2.86 8.06
C SER A 261 -0.31 -3.54 8.12
N VAL A 262 0.01 -4.26 7.06
CA VAL A 262 1.24 -5.04 6.94
C VAL A 262 2.24 -4.29 6.09
N ARG A 263 3.47 -4.23 6.56
CA ARG A 263 4.68 -3.79 5.84
C ARG A 263 5.72 -4.90 5.99
N ASP A 264 6.74 -4.95 5.16
CA ASP A 264 7.75 -6.02 5.19
C ASP A 264 8.36 -6.19 6.60
N HIS A 265 8.51 -5.11 7.37
CA HIS A 265 9.16 -5.11 8.69
C HIS A 265 8.22 -4.76 9.86
N SER A 266 6.91 -4.75 9.66
CA SER A 266 5.94 -4.43 10.72
C SER A 266 4.54 -4.89 10.36
N ALA A 267 3.85 -5.50 11.29
CA ALA A 267 2.45 -5.86 11.15
C ALA A 267 1.62 -5.25 12.29
N LEU A 268 0.54 -4.55 11.92
CA LEU A 268 -0.37 -3.89 12.85
C LEU A 268 -1.82 -4.20 12.49
N ILE A 269 -2.70 -4.10 13.47
CA ILE A 269 -4.11 -3.78 13.25
C ILE A 269 -4.24 -2.28 13.52
N ILE A 270 -4.70 -1.52 12.53
CA ILE A 270 -4.95 -0.08 12.65
C ILE A 270 -6.45 0.15 12.66
N GLY A 271 -6.91 0.97 13.61
CA GLY A 271 -8.27 1.47 13.66
C GLY A 271 -8.31 2.97 13.50
N SER A 272 -9.42 3.46 12.93
CA SER A 272 -9.70 4.88 12.79
C SER A 272 -11.15 5.19 13.08
N ALA A 273 -11.39 6.37 13.64
CA ALA A 273 -12.73 6.91 13.84
C ALA A 273 -12.74 8.42 13.59
N GLN A 274 -13.86 8.94 13.07
CA GLN A 274 -14.07 10.37 12.86
C GLN A 274 -15.28 10.84 13.69
N THR A 275 -15.09 11.88 14.50
CA THR A 275 -16.10 12.33 15.47
C THR A 275 -16.06 13.85 15.65
N GLU A 276 -17.14 14.42 16.17
CA GLU A 276 -17.15 15.80 16.67
C GLU A 276 -16.24 15.95 17.88
N ASN A 277 -15.60 17.10 18.04
CA ASN A 277 -14.66 17.35 19.14
C ASN A 277 -15.29 17.09 20.52
N ALA A 278 -16.56 17.38 20.68
CA ALA A 278 -17.30 17.17 21.95
C ALA A 278 -17.45 15.69 22.32
N HIS A 279 -17.45 14.79 21.35
CA HIS A 279 -17.70 13.36 21.53
C HIS A 279 -16.43 12.51 21.64
N VAL A 280 -15.24 13.08 21.45
CA VAL A 280 -13.95 12.33 21.38
C VAL A 280 -13.75 11.42 22.59
N ALA A 281 -13.89 11.94 23.81
CA ALA A 281 -13.66 11.16 25.02
C ALA A 281 -14.63 9.95 25.10
N GLN A 282 -15.90 10.19 24.89
CA GLN A 282 -16.92 9.14 24.94
C GLN A 282 -16.72 8.09 23.81
N ALA A 283 -16.41 8.53 22.60
CA ALA A 283 -16.12 7.64 21.48
C ALA A 283 -14.93 6.72 21.78
N MET A 284 -13.85 7.28 22.34
CA MET A 284 -12.67 6.51 22.77
C MET A 284 -13.00 5.49 23.86
N ASP A 285 -13.78 5.87 24.86
CA ASP A 285 -14.15 5.00 25.99
C ASP A 285 -15.04 3.83 25.53
N VAL A 286 -16.03 4.11 24.68
CA VAL A 286 -16.89 3.06 24.09
C VAL A 286 -16.07 2.13 23.19
N THR A 287 -15.18 2.69 22.36
CA THR A 287 -14.29 1.91 21.49
C THR A 287 -13.39 0.96 22.32
N ARG A 288 -12.73 1.48 23.37
CA ARG A 288 -11.90 0.67 24.26
C ARG A 288 -12.69 -0.42 24.97
N SER A 289 -13.90 -0.07 25.45
CA SER A 289 -14.78 -1.01 26.14
C SER A 289 -15.18 -2.16 25.21
N GLU A 290 -15.52 -1.86 23.95
CA GLU A 290 -15.93 -2.87 22.99
C GLU A 290 -14.77 -3.77 22.55
N ILE A 291 -13.59 -3.19 22.28
CA ILE A 291 -12.37 -3.96 22.01
C ILE A 291 -12.03 -4.86 23.20
N GLY A 292 -12.11 -4.32 24.44
CA GLY A 292 -11.88 -5.09 25.65
C GLY A 292 -12.90 -6.20 25.86
N ARG A 293 -14.17 -5.98 25.50
CA ARG A 293 -15.21 -7.01 25.52
C ARG A 293 -14.92 -8.11 24.50
N PHE A 294 -14.59 -7.73 23.26
CA PHE A 294 -14.24 -8.69 22.23
C PHE A 294 -13.04 -9.55 22.63
N TYR A 295 -12.01 -8.96 23.22
CA TYR A 295 -10.83 -9.67 23.71
C TYR A 295 -11.14 -10.70 24.82
N ARG A 296 -12.05 -10.35 25.76
CA ARG A 296 -12.39 -11.23 26.88
C ARG A 296 -13.36 -12.34 26.50
N ASP A 297 -14.39 -11.97 25.74
CA ASP A 297 -15.58 -12.81 25.53
C ASP A 297 -15.53 -13.55 24.18
N GLY A 298 -14.63 -13.11 23.26
CA GLY A 298 -14.53 -13.64 21.91
C GLY A 298 -15.70 -13.28 21.00
N ALA A 299 -15.73 -13.94 19.87
CA ALA A 299 -16.84 -13.89 18.91
C ALA A 299 -17.88 -14.97 19.24
N THR A 300 -19.12 -14.75 18.84
CA THR A 300 -20.14 -15.80 18.87
C THR A 300 -20.06 -16.67 17.61
N GLN A 301 -20.58 -17.91 17.70
CA GLN A 301 -20.62 -18.81 16.52
C GLN A 301 -21.41 -18.18 15.35
N ALA A 302 -22.46 -17.41 15.64
CA ALA A 302 -23.26 -16.74 14.61
C ALA A 302 -22.41 -15.68 13.87
N GLU A 303 -21.69 -14.83 14.61
CA GLU A 303 -20.80 -13.82 14.00
C GLU A 303 -19.70 -14.45 13.15
N VAL A 304 -19.10 -15.56 13.60
CA VAL A 304 -18.09 -16.29 12.82
C VAL A 304 -18.70 -16.83 11.54
N ASN A 305 -19.87 -17.45 11.60
CA ASN A 305 -20.56 -17.98 10.42
C ASN A 305 -20.92 -16.88 9.40
N ASP A 306 -21.42 -15.74 9.88
CA ASP A 306 -21.77 -14.59 9.04
C ASP A 306 -20.52 -13.97 8.39
N ALA A 307 -19.45 -13.82 9.15
CA ALA A 307 -18.17 -13.33 8.64
C ALA A 307 -17.56 -14.24 7.56
N ILE A 308 -17.56 -15.56 7.80
CA ILE A 308 -17.10 -16.55 6.81
C ILE A 308 -17.96 -16.47 5.55
N THR A 309 -19.28 -16.43 5.69
CA THR A 309 -20.20 -16.34 4.55
C THR A 309 -19.91 -15.10 3.70
N TYR A 310 -19.74 -13.95 4.34
CA TYR A 310 -19.43 -12.72 3.64
C TYR A 310 -18.03 -12.75 2.98
N LEU A 311 -17.00 -13.09 3.75
CA LEU A 311 -15.60 -13.07 3.28
C LEU A 311 -15.33 -14.06 2.13
N THR A 312 -16.04 -15.19 2.14
CA THR A 312 -15.91 -16.17 1.04
C THR A 312 -16.76 -15.80 -0.17
N GLY A 313 -17.95 -15.26 0.06
CA GLY A 313 -18.87 -14.86 -1.01
C GLY A 313 -18.43 -13.59 -1.75
N SER A 314 -17.96 -12.57 -1.01
CA SER A 314 -17.51 -11.30 -1.60
C SER A 314 -16.20 -11.40 -2.38
N PHE A 315 -15.38 -12.42 -2.12
CA PHE A 315 -14.07 -12.57 -2.77
C PHE A 315 -14.16 -12.66 -4.30
N ALA A 316 -15.27 -13.19 -4.83
CA ALA A 316 -15.49 -13.22 -6.28
C ALA A 316 -15.53 -11.81 -6.91
N LEU A 317 -15.93 -10.78 -6.14
CA LEU A 317 -15.96 -9.38 -6.58
C LEU A 317 -14.55 -8.76 -6.70
N ASP A 318 -13.56 -9.37 -6.05
CA ASP A 318 -12.15 -8.97 -6.18
C ASP A 318 -11.49 -9.57 -7.43
N LEU A 319 -12.21 -10.42 -8.16
CA LEU A 319 -11.72 -11.16 -9.35
C LEU A 319 -12.57 -10.84 -10.60
N ASP A 320 -13.30 -9.73 -10.64
CA ASP A 320 -14.23 -9.39 -11.71
C ASP A 320 -13.56 -8.71 -12.93
N SER A 321 -12.26 -8.46 -12.87
CA SER A 321 -11.50 -7.88 -13.98
C SER A 321 -10.03 -8.31 -13.95
N ASP A 322 -9.37 -8.32 -15.12
CA ASP A 322 -7.95 -8.66 -15.26
C ASP A 322 -7.07 -7.84 -14.30
N ALA A 323 -7.34 -6.53 -14.18
CA ALA A 323 -6.60 -5.64 -13.30
C ALA A 323 -6.75 -6.02 -11.81
N LYS A 324 -7.93 -6.44 -11.37
CA LYS A 324 -8.16 -6.92 -9.99
C LYS A 324 -7.49 -8.28 -9.78
N ILE A 325 -7.65 -9.22 -10.71
CA ILE A 325 -6.98 -10.52 -10.64
C ILE A 325 -5.46 -10.33 -10.56
N ALA A 326 -4.88 -9.49 -11.43
CA ALA A 326 -3.46 -9.19 -11.40
C ALA A 326 -3.03 -8.59 -10.04
N SER A 327 -3.82 -7.68 -9.49
CA SER A 327 -3.52 -7.06 -8.18
C SER A 327 -3.56 -8.08 -7.03
N VAL A 328 -4.55 -8.97 -7.02
CA VAL A 328 -4.68 -10.03 -6.00
C VAL A 328 -3.51 -11.01 -6.10
N VAL A 329 -3.21 -11.51 -7.30
CA VAL A 329 -2.11 -12.46 -7.52
C VAL A 329 -0.76 -11.82 -7.18
N GLN A 330 -0.52 -10.57 -7.62
CA GLN A 330 0.70 -9.82 -7.29
C GLN A 330 0.83 -9.61 -5.78
N GLY A 331 -0.26 -9.28 -5.09
CA GLY A 331 -0.27 -9.15 -3.63
C GLY A 331 0.14 -10.45 -2.94
N TYR A 332 -0.41 -11.57 -3.34
CA TYR A 332 -0.03 -12.89 -2.78
C TYR A 332 1.43 -13.25 -3.09
N GLN A 333 1.90 -12.97 -4.30
CA GLN A 333 3.30 -13.20 -4.67
C GLN A 333 4.25 -12.35 -3.82
N THR A 334 3.93 -11.07 -3.63
CA THR A 334 4.74 -10.14 -2.80
C THR A 334 4.78 -10.58 -1.36
N ALA A 335 3.66 -11.07 -0.83
CA ALA A 335 3.51 -11.63 0.51
C ALA A 335 4.13 -13.04 0.67
N GLY A 336 4.82 -13.57 -0.33
CA GLY A 336 5.42 -14.91 -0.24
C GLY A 336 4.42 -16.08 -0.23
N ARG A 337 3.14 -15.82 -0.56
CA ARG A 337 2.12 -16.87 -0.64
C ARG A 337 2.39 -17.81 -1.82
N PRO A 338 2.10 -19.11 -1.68
CA PRO A 338 2.23 -20.06 -2.79
C PRO A 338 1.25 -19.73 -3.92
N ILE A 339 1.61 -20.07 -5.17
CA ILE A 339 0.85 -19.70 -6.36
C ILE A 339 -0.60 -20.23 -6.36
N ASP A 340 -0.87 -21.32 -5.67
CA ASP A 340 -2.20 -21.91 -5.51
C ASP A 340 -3.04 -21.27 -4.39
N TYR A 341 -2.50 -20.29 -3.67
CA TYR A 341 -3.18 -19.66 -2.52
C TYR A 341 -4.53 -19.04 -2.92
N ILE A 342 -4.62 -18.44 -4.11
CA ILE A 342 -5.87 -17.88 -4.63
C ILE A 342 -7.02 -18.92 -4.65
N ASN A 343 -6.71 -20.17 -4.96
CA ASN A 343 -7.68 -21.26 -5.00
C ASN A 343 -8.00 -21.83 -3.60
N ARG A 344 -7.07 -21.67 -2.65
CA ARG A 344 -7.18 -22.21 -1.28
C ARG A 344 -7.75 -21.24 -0.27
N ARG A 345 -7.64 -19.92 -0.54
CA ARG A 345 -7.99 -18.83 0.38
C ARG A 345 -9.40 -19.02 0.98
N ASN A 346 -10.42 -19.27 0.16
CA ASN A 346 -11.78 -19.44 0.64
C ASN A 346 -11.96 -20.67 1.52
N ALA A 347 -11.26 -21.77 1.21
CA ALA A 347 -11.27 -22.96 2.07
C ALA A 347 -10.60 -22.71 3.42
N LEU A 348 -9.51 -21.94 3.45
CA LEU A 348 -8.84 -21.53 4.70
C LEU A 348 -9.75 -20.66 5.57
N VAL A 349 -10.44 -19.68 4.98
CA VAL A 349 -11.42 -18.84 5.69
C VAL A 349 -12.61 -19.66 6.19
N ALA A 350 -13.13 -20.58 5.36
CA ALA A 350 -14.26 -21.43 5.73
C ALA A 350 -13.95 -22.44 6.84
N ALA A 351 -12.67 -22.74 7.05
CA ALA A 351 -12.21 -23.65 8.11
C ALA A 351 -12.02 -22.97 9.48
N VAL A 352 -12.15 -21.65 9.57
CA VAL A 352 -11.99 -20.91 10.84
C VAL A 352 -13.07 -21.29 11.82
N THR A 353 -12.68 -21.56 13.07
CA THR A 353 -13.60 -21.91 14.16
C THR A 353 -13.69 -20.78 15.19
N VAL A 354 -14.69 -20.85 16.06
CA VAL A 354 -14.86 -19.84 17.12
C VAL A 354 -13.78 -19.92 18.19
N GLU A 355 -13.16 -21.09 18.37
CA GLU A 355 -12.08 -21.31 19.34
C GLU A 355 -10.75 -20.66 18.90
N GLN A 356 -10.52 -20.50 17.62
CA GLN A 356 -9.35 -19.78 17.08
C GLN A 356 -9.51 -18.26 17.28
#